data_1f0764806d230bd30728626def4a96ec
#
_entry.id   1f0764806d230bd30728626def4a96ec
#
_cell.length_a   1.000
_cell.length_b   1.000
_cell.length_c   1.000
_cell.angle_alpha   90.00
_cell.angle_beta   90.00
_cell.angle_gamma   90.00
#
_symmetry.space_group_name_H-M   'P 1'
#
loop_
_entity.id
_entity.type
_entity.pdbx_description
1 polymer ?
#
loop_
_entity_poly.entity_id
_entity_poly.type
_entity_poly.pdbx_seq_one_letter_code
_entity_poly.pdbx_strand_id
1 'polypeptide(L)'
;MLLELARWLQGLENFFGLFAYLTFRGILAALTSLFLSLWLGPAVIRRLGQLKGGQPIRKDGPQSHFSKAGTPTMGGALILITVLLSVLLWGDLRNKYVWTVLLVMLAFGAIGWYDDWIKIVRRDPNGLKSRWKYLLQSVFGLAAGLYLWLYADVPAATTFYVPFFKSIALPLAGVGFVAIAYFWIVGFSNAVNLTDGLDGLAIMPTVLVACALGVFAYASGNAVFSSYLQIPQVPGAGELIIICAAIAGAGLGFLWFNTYPAMVFMGDIGALALGAVLGTIAVIVRQELVLVVMGGIFVIETLSVMIQVASFKLTGKRVFRMAPIHHHFELKGWPEPRVIVRFWIISVILVLVGLATLKVR
;
A
#
# COMPACT_ATOMS: atom_id res chain seq x y z
N MET A 1 -4.49 15.70 -15.75
CA MET A 1 -4.37 16.26 -17.14
C MET A 1 -5.69 16.17 -17.90
N LEU A 2 -6.24 14.98 -18.12
CA LEU A 2 -7.52 14.82 -18.86
C LEU A 2 -8.70 15.52 -18.18
N LEU A 3 -8.71 15.64 -16.85
CA LEU A 3 -9.73 16.40 -16.12
C LEU A 3 -9.75 17.88 -16.54
N GLU A 4 -8.57 18.51 -16.68
CA GLU A 4 -8.50 19.93 -17.12
C GLU A 4 -8.97 20.08 -18.55
N LEU A 5 -8.58 19.16 -19.43
CA LEU A 5 -9.04 19.12 -20.80
C LEU A 5 -10.57 18.92 -20.88
N ALA A 6 -11.10 18.01 -20.07
CA ALA A 6 -12.55 17.76 -20.00
C ALA A 6 -13.33 18.99 -19.50
N ARG A 7 -12.79 19.71 -18.48
CA ARG A 7 -13.38 20.97 -18.00
C ARG A 7 -13.43 22.04 -19.10
N TRP A 8 -12.39 22.12 -19.93
CA TRP A 8 -12.37 23.04 -21.06
C TRP A 8 -13.36 22.61 -22.15
N LEU A 9 -13.42 21.32 -22.49
CA LEU A 9 -14.33 20.76 -23.49
C LEU A 9 -15.81 20.78 -23.05
N GLN A 10 -16.09 20.80 -21.74
CA GLN A 10 -17.45 20.89 -21.20
C GLN A 10 -18.17 22.16 -21.65
N GLY A 11 -17.40 23.23 -21.96
CA GLY A 11 -17.96 24.45 -22.56
C GLY A 11 -18.47 24.26 -24.02
N LEU A 12 -18.04 23.16 -24.68
CA LEU A 12 -18.46 22.83 -26.06
C LEU A 12 -19.56 21.76 -26.04
N GLU A 13 -19.44 20.75 -25.19
CA GLU A 13 -20.35 19.60 -25.12
C GLU A 13 -20.55 19.13 -23.67
N ASN A 14 -21.83 19.03 -23.27
CA ASN A 14 -22.21 18.62 -21.90
C ASN A 14 -21.72 17.21 -21.51
N PHE A 15 -21.48 16.33 -22.48
CA PHE A 15 -20.94 14.97 -22.25
C PHE A 15 -19.64 14.98 -21.43
N PHE A 16 -18.78 15.97 -21.63
CA PHE A 16 -17.52 16.07 -20.87
C PHE A 16 -17.71 16.37 -19.39
N GLY A 17 -18.92 16.74 -18.95
CA GLY A 17 -19.28 16.86 -17.54
C GLY A 17 -19.18 15.55 -16.76
N LEU A 18 -19.24 14.38 -17.42
CA LEU A 18 -19.05 13.08 -16.78
C LEU A 18 -17.68 12.96 -16.09
N PHE A 19 -16.64 13.60 -16.63
CA PHE A 19 -15.30 13.58 -16.05
C PHE A 19 -15.16 14.41 -14.75
N ALA A 20 -16.18 15.17 -14.38
CA ALA A 20 -16.23 15.82 -13.06
C ALA A 20 -16.54 14.83 -11.92
N TYR A 21 -17.22 13.70 -12.23
CA TYR A 21 -17.59 12.71 -11.23
C TYR A 21 -16.39 11.86 -10.78
N LEU A 22 -16.14 11.84 -9.48
CA LEU A 22 -15.07 11.05 -8.86
C LEU A 22 -15.19 9.55 -9.15
N THR A 23 -16.40 9.01 -9.09
CA THR A 23 -16.66 7.59 -9.34
C THR A 23 -16.32 7.19 -10.77
N PHE A 24 -16.71 8.02 -11.75
CA PHE A 24 -16.39 7.78 -13.14
C PHE A 24 -14.87 7.80 -13.40
N ARG A 25 -14.17 8.82 -12.89
CA ARG A 25 -12.70 8.91 -12.97
C ARG A 25 -12.01 7.76 -12.24
N GLY A 26 -12.55 7.33 -11.09
CA GLY A 26 -12.05 6.17 -10.35
C GLY A 26 -12.10 4.89 -11.19
N ILE A 27 -13.23 4.62 -11.86
CA ILE A 27 -13.36 3.47 -12.77
C ILE A 27 -12.34 3.57 -13.93
N LEU A 28 -12.23 4.73 -14.55
CA LEU A 28 -11.26 4.95 -15.63
C LEU A 28 -9.82 4.79 -15.15
N ALA A 29 -9.50 5.25 -13.94
CA ALA A 29 -8.18 5.08 -13.35
C ALA A 29 -7.86 3.60 -13.10
N ALA A 30 -8.80 2.83 -12.57
CA ALA A 30 -8.64 1.39 -12.37
C ALA A 30 -8.43 0.65 -13.70
N LEU A 31 -9.28 0.92 -14.69
CA LEU A 31 -9.17 0.29 -16.02
C LEU A 31 -7.86 0.68 -16.71
N THR A 32 -7.47 1.95 -16.67
CA THR A 32 -6.21 2.42 -17.27
C THR A 32 -5.00 1.72 -16.65
N SER A 33 -4.91 1.68 -15.33
CA SER A 33 -3.79 1.04 -14.65
C SER A 33 -3.78 -0.48 -14.87
N LEU A 34 -4.95 -1.13 -14.89
CA LEU A 34 -5.08 -2.56 -15.19
C LEU A 34 -4.58 -2.87 -16.62
N PHE A 35 -5.10 -2.17 -17.62
CA PHE A 35 -4.70 -2.40 -19.01
C PHE A 35 -3.23 -2.08 -19.26
N LEU A 36 -2.71 -1.00 -18.68
CA LEU A 36 -1.29 -0.68 -18.76
C LEU A 36 -0.44 -1.77 -18.11
N SER A 37 -0.84 -2.31 -16.95
CA SER A 37 -0.12 -3.39 -16.28
C SER A 37 -0.10 -4.66 -17.14
N LEU A 38 -1.22 -5.05 -17.72
CA LEU A 38 -1.29 -6.22 -18.58
C LEU A 38 -0.49 -6.03 -19.88
N TRP A 39 -0.54 -4.84 -20.47
CA TRP A 39 0.17 -4.53 -21.71
C TRP A 39 1.68 -4.41 -21.52
N LEU A 40 2.13 -3.69 -20.49
CA LEU A 40 3.55 -3.47 -20.22
C LEU A 40 4.21 -4.66 -19.51
N GLY A 41 3.43 -5.47 -18.78
CA GLY A 41 3.91 -6.58 -17.96
C GLY A 41 4.87 -7.50 -18.68
N PRO A 42 4.54 -8.08 -19.86
CA PRO A 42 5.43 -8.99 -20.57
C PRO A 42 6.76 -8.34 -20.99
N ALA A 43 6.74 -7.04 -21.34
CA ALA A 43 7.95 -6.31 -21.70
C ALA A 43 8.84 -6.04 -20.50
N VAL A 44 8.24 -5.66 -19.36
CA VAL A 44 8.95 -5.42 -18.10
C VAL A 44 9.57 -6.72 -17.58
N ILE A 45 8.81 -7.81 -17.55
CA ILE A 45 9.29 -9.14 -17.10
C ILE A 45 10.48 -9.59 -17.95
N ARG A 46 10.40 -9.48 -19.26
CA ARG A 46 11.52 -9.82 -20.16
C ARG A 46 12.77 -8.98 -19.86
N ARG A 47 12.63 -7.67 -19.67
CA ARG A 47 13.75 -6.78 -19.35
C ARG A 47 14.39 -7.11 -18.00
N LEU A 48 13.56 -7.35 -16.98
CA LEU A 48 14.03 -7.77 -15.65
C LEU A 48 14.75 -9.12 -15.70
N GLY A 49 14.24 -10.08 -16.47
CA GLY A 49 14.90 -11.37 -16.68
C GLY A 49 16.27 -11.26 -17.35
N GLN A 50 16.44 -10.31 -18.29
CA GLN A 50 17.72 -10.06 -18.98
C GLN A 50 18.81 -9.52 -18.03
N LEU A 51 18.43 -8.82 -16.96
CA LEU A 51 19.37 -8.35 -15.94
C LEU A 51 20.03 -9.51 -15.16
N LYS A 52 19.70 -10.78 -15.49
CA LYS A 52 20.19 -12.03 -14.84
C LYS A 52 20.10 -11.97 -13.30
N GLY A 53 19.13 -11.23 -12.81
CA GLY A 53 18.94 -10.93 -11.41
C GLY A 53 17.74 -11.68 -10.86
N GLY A 54 17.78 -13.02 -10.86
CA GLY A 54 16.92 -13.75 -9.93
C GLY A 54 17.35 -13.38 -8.52
N GLN A 55 16.38 -13.11 -7.64
CA GLN A 55 16.66 -12.82 -6.25
C GLN A 55 17.50 -13.96 -5.65
N PRO A 56 18.66 -13.69 -5.02
CA PRO A 56 19.41 -14.74 -4.35
C PRO A 56 18.55 -15.33 -3.25
N ILE A 57 18.23 -16.60 -3.37
CA ILE A 57 17.41 -17.32 -2.38
C ILE A 57 18.19 -17.40 -1.08
N ARG A 58 17.59 -16.95 0.01
CA ARG A 58 18.21 -17.07 1.34
C ARG A 58 18.31 -18.55 1.71
N LYS A 59 19.51 -18.96 2.12
CA LYS A 59 19.78 -20.36 2.53
C LYS A 59 18.97 -20.79 3.76
N ASP A 60 18.48 -19.83 4.54
CA ASP A 60 17.74 -20.04 5.80
C ASP A 60 16.21 -20.17 5.59
N GLY A 61 15.72 -20.08 4.33
CA GLY A 61 14.29 -20.18 3.98
C GLY A 61 13.81 -21.63 3.79
N PRO A 62 12.48 -21.83 3.62
CA PRO A 62 11.91 -23.13 3.27
C PRO A 62 12.52 -23.70 1.97
N GLN A 63 12.79 -25.00 1.94
CA GLN A 63 13.41 -25.65 0.78
C GLN A 63 12.55 -25.55 -0.50
N SER A 64 11.23 -25.41 -0.36
CA SER A 64 10.30 -25.18 -1.47
C SER A 64 10.63 -23.97 -2.33
N HIS A 65 11.31 -22.97 -1.76
CA HIS A 65 11.66 -21.73 -2.45
C HIS A 65 12.84 -21.90 -3.43
N PHE A 66 13.62 -22.96 -3.34
CA PHE A 66 14.71 -23.21 -4.30
C PHE A 66 14.21 -23.42 -5.74
N SER A 67 12.99 -23.91 -5.94
CA SER A 67 12.37 -24.02 -7.26
C SER A 67 12.09 -22.69 -7.94
N LYS A 68 12.04 -21.59 -7.16
CA LYS A 68 11.80 -20.21 -7.64
C LYS A 68 13.08 -19.47 -8.05
N ALA A 69 14.24 -20.19 -8.01
CA ALA A 69 15.51 -19.60 -8.43
C ALA A 69 15.43 -19.14 -9.89
N GLY A 70 15.77 -17.90 -10.14
CA GLY A 70 15.72 -17.31 -11.48
C GLY A 70 14.47 -16.49 -11.80
N THR A 71 13.43 -16.53 -10.96
CA THR A 71 12.29 -15.61 -11.13
C THR A 71 12.75 -14.16 -10.92
N PRO A 72 12.50 -13.26 -11.90
CA PRO A 72 12.91 -11.86 -11.77
C PRO A 72 12.18 -11.15 -10.63
N THR A 73 12.88 -10.26 -9.96
CA THR A 73 12.31 -9.35 -8.95
C THR A 73 12.22 -7.91 -9.47
N MET A 74 11.78 -6.96 -8.65
CA MET A 74 11.51 -5.55 -8.99
C MET A 74 10.24 -5.33 -9.85
N GLY A 75 9.34 -6.32 -9.90
CA GLY A 75 8.06 -6.18 -10.61
C GLY A 75 7.17 -5.07 -10.05
N GLY A 76 7.40 -4.63 -8.82
CA GLY A 76 6.74 -3.46 -8.23
C GLY A 76 6.90 -2.18 -9.05
N ALA A 77 7.98 -2.06 -9.85
CA ALA A 77 8.14 -0.93 -10.78
C ALA A 77 6.96 -0.82 -11.76
N LEU A 78 6.43 -1.95 -12.24
CA LEU A 78 5.25 -1.98 -13.10
C LEU A 78 4.04 -1.36 -12.40
N ILE A 79 3.82 -1.71 -11.13
CA ILE A 79 2.71 -1.17 -10.33
C ILE A 79 2.87 0.35 -10.20
N LEU A 80 4.04 0.82 -9.76
CA LEU A 80 4.27 2.25 -9.52
C LEU A 80 4.13 3.09 -10.79
N ILE A 81 4.65 2.61 -11.92
CA ILE A 81 4.54 3.30 -13.21
C ILE A 81 3.08 3.40 -13.66
N THR A 82 2.33 2.30 -13.57
CA THR A 82 0.94 2.28 -14.05
C THR A 82 0.01 3.07 -13.14
N VAL A 83 0.23 3.05 -11.83
CA VAL A 83 -0.47 3.93 -10.87
C VAL A 83 -0.15 5.39 -11.15
N LEU A 84 1.14 5.75 -11.28
CA LEU A 84 1.56 7.12 -11.56
C LEU A 84 0.92 7.66 -12.84
N LEU A 85 1.02 6.91 -13.94
CA LEU A 85 0.44 7.32 -15.23
C LEU A 85 -1.08 7.47 -15.13
N SER A 86 -1.76 6.53 -14.49
CA SER A 86 -3.20 6.59 -14.32
C SER A 86 -3.64 7.80 -13.50
N VAL A 87 -2.96 8.07 -12.37
CA VAL A 87 -3.29 9.22 -11.50
C VAL A 87 -2.98 10.55 -12.19
N LEU A 88 -1.88 10.65 -12.95
CA LEU A 88 -1.58 11.87 -13.73
C LEU A 88 -2.63 12.13 -14.81
N LEU A 89 -3.24 11.09 -15.39
CA LEU A 89 -4.30 11.24 -16.39
C LEU A 89 -5.63 11.67 -15.75
N TRP A 90 -6.06 10.98 -14.67
CA TRP A 90 -7.41 11.07 -14.14
C TRP A 90 -7.55 11.86 -12.85
N GLY A 91 -6.47 12.04 -12.07
CA GLY A 91 -6.48 12.78 -10.80
C GLY A 91 -6.56 14.29 -11.00
N ASP A 92 -7.08 14.97 -9.97
CA ASP A 92 -6.97 16.44 -9.89
C ASP A 92 -5.57 16.81 -9.37
N LEU A 93 -4.73 17.26 -10.29
CA LEU A 93 -3.34 17.62 -10.00
C LEU A 93 -3.19 18.94 -9.22
N ARG A 94 -4.29 19.63 -8.91
CA ARG A 94 -4.30 20.79 -8.02
C ARG A 94 -4.45 20.38 -6.56
N ASN A 95 -4.82 19.12 -6.31
CA ASN A 95 -5.08 18.61 -4.97
C ASN A 95 -3.77 18.25 -4.26
N LYS A 96 -3.54 18.84 -3.08
CA LYS A 96 -2.34 18.60 -2.27
C LYS A 96 -2.21 17.15 -1.78
N TYR A 97 -3.32 16.49 -1.47
CA TYR A 97 -3.30 15.10 -0.99
C TYR A 97 -2.88 14.12 -2.08
N VAL A 98 -3.27 14.38 -3.33
CA VAL A 98 -2.84 13.59 -4.49
C VAL A 98 -1.31 13.63 -4.60
N TRP A 99 -0.72 14.83 -4.55
CA TRP A 99 0.74 14.97 -4.61
C TRP A 99 1.44 14.37 -3.41
N THR A 100 0.90 14.55 -2.20
CA THR A 100 1.48 13.95 -1.00
C THR A 100 1.60 12.43 -1.14
N VAL A 101 0.53 11.76 -1.56
CA VAL A 101 0.53 10.30 -1.73
C VAL A 101 1.45 9.87 -2.87
N LEU A 102 1.44 10.56 -4.01
CA LEU A 102 2.33 10.26 -5.13
C LEU A 102 3.82 10.44 -4.76
N LEU A 103 4.16 11.52 -4.05
CA LEU A 103 5.55 11.77 -3.62
C LEU A 103 6.01 10.72 -2.59
N VAL A 104 5.16 10.33 -1.65
CA VAL A 104 5.46 9.22 -0.72
C VAL A 104 5.66 7.92 -1.50
N MET A 105 4.76 7.59 -2.45
CA MET A 105 4.89 6.41 -3.30
C MET A 105 6.24 6.39 -4.03
N LEU A 106 6.61 7.49 -4.66
CA LEU A 106 7.86 7.59 -5.41
C LEU A 106 9.09 7.54 -4.50
N ALA A 107 9.07 8.22 -3.34
CA ALA A 107 10.18 8.23 -2.40
C ALA A 107 10.44 6.82 -1.81
N PHE A 108 9.40 6.15 -1.33
CA PHE A 108 9.53 4.80 -0.78
C PHE A 108 9.82 3.77 -1.89
N GLY A 109 9.27 3.97 -3.09
CA GLY A 109 9.61 3.20 -4.27
C GLY A 109 11.08 3.35 -4.66
N ALA A 110 11.64 4.55 -4.61
CA ALA A 110 13.06 4.80 -4.89
C ALA A 110 13.98 4.13 -3.85
N ILE A 111 13.60 4.13 -2.56
CA ILE A 111 14.33 3.41 -1.52
C ILE A 111 14.34 1.91 -1.82
N GLY A 112 13.17 1.34 -2.15
CA GLY A 112 13.04 -0.08 -2.48
C GLY A 112 13.78 -0.43 -3.77
N TRP A 113 13.69 0.43 -4.79
CA TRP A 113 14.44 0.26 -6.03
C TRP A 113 15.96 0.21 -5.80
N TYR A 114 16.49 1.10 -4.96
CA TYR A 114 17.90 1.14 -4.65
C TYR A 114 18.35 -0.10 -3.85
N ASP A 115 17.52 -0.58 -2.94
CA ASP A 115 17.76 -1.81 -2.18
C ASP A 115 17.82 -3.04 -3.12
N ASP A 116 16.81 -3.20 -3.97
CA ASP A 116 16.75 -4.29 -4.95
C ASP A 116 17.87 -4.20 -6.00
N TRP A 117 18.22 -2.98 -6.43
CA TRP A 117 19.33 -2.75 -7.36
C TRP A 117 20.68 -3.22 -6.79
N ILE A 118 20.96 -2.97 -5.50
CA ILE A 118 22.16 -3.47 -4.83
C ILE A 118 22.17 -5.00 -4.84
N LYS A 119 21.03 -5.63 -4.49
CA LYS A 119 20.92 -7.10 -4.46
C LYS A 119 21.18 -7.72 -5.82
N ILE A 120 20.70 -7.11 -6.89
CA ILE A 120 20.77 -7.66 -8.26
C ILE A 120 22.12 -7.32 -8.90
N VAL A 121 22.48 -6.03 -8.98
CA VAL A 121 23.64 -5.57 -9.76
C VAL A 121 24.94 -5.81 -9.02
N ARG A 122 24.97 -5.54 -7.70
CA ARG A 122 26.15 -5.79 -6.87
C ARG A 122 26.22 -7.21 -6.33
N ARG A 123 25.17 -8.02 -6.53
CA ARG A 123 25.04 -9.39 -6.01
C ARG A 123 25.26 -9.48 -4.48
N ASP A 124 24.93 -8.41 -3.76
CA ASP A 124 24.98 -8.39 -2.30
C ASP A 124 23.59 -8.79 -1.76
N PRO A 125 23.43 -9.98 -1.18
CA PRO A 125 22.14 -10.45 -0.67
C PRO A 125 21.61 -9.62 0.49
N ASN A 126 22.44 -8.80 1.13
CA ASN A 126 22.04 -7.95 2.24
C ASN A 126 21.35 -6.66 1.78
N GLY A 127 21.55 -6.25 0.52
CA GLY A 127 20.98 -5.03 -0.02
C GLY A 127 21.45 -3.75 0.70
N LEU A 128 20.57 -2.78 0.82
CA LEU A 128 20.83 -1.56 1.57
C LEU A 128 20.86 -1.85 3.08
N LYS A 129 21.94 -1.44 3.77
CA LYS A 129 22.07 -1.62 5.21
C LYS A 129 20.85 -1.08 5.93
N SER A 130 20.25 -1.87 6.84
CA SER A 130 18.98 -1.58 7.52
C SER A 130 18.92 -0.18 8.14
N ARG A 131 20.04 0.32 8.70
CA ARG A 131 20.13 1.68 9.27
C ARG A 131 19.89 2.77 8.25
N TRP A 132 20.39 2.66 7.02
CA TRP A 132 20.20 3.63 5.97
C TRP A 132 18.81 3.53 5.36
N LYS A 133 18.30 2.31 5.18
CA LYS A 133 16.94 2.07 4.72
C LYS A 133 15.94 2.72 5.66
N TYR A 134 16.09 2.47 6.97
CA TYR A 134 15.24 3.04 8.00
C TYR A 134 15.38 4.56 8.12
N LEU A 135 16.60 5.11 8.02
CA LEU A 135 16.85 6.55 8.03
C LEU A 135 16.11 7.25 6.88
N LEU A 136 16.25 6.75 5.65
CA LEU A 136 15.59 7.34 4.48
C LEU A 136 14.06 7.27 4.61
N GLN A 137 13.51 6.13 5.03
CA GLN A 137 12.09 6.00 5.31
C GLN A 137 11.64 7.00 6.38
N SER A 138 12.44 7.21 7.43
CA SER A 138 12.14 8.17 8.50
C SER A 138 12.12 9.60 7.99
N VAL A 139 13.08 9.99 7.17
CA VAL A 139 13.14 11.34 6.59
C VAL A 139 11.87 11.62 5.77
N PHE A 140 11.50 10.73 4.85
CA PHE A 140 10.33 10.95 4.01
C PHE A 140 9.01 10.79 4.77
N GLY A 141 8.93 9.85 5.72
CA GLY A 141 7.75 9.69 6.56
C GLY A 141 7.49 10.88 7.48
N LEU A 142 8.54 11.42 8.11
CA LEU A 142 8.45 12.64 8.91
C LEU A 142 8.12 13.86 8.06
N ALA A 143 8.73 14.00 6.88
CA ALA A 143 8.44 15.10 5.96
C ALA A 143 6.97 15.07 5.50
N ALA A 144 6.42 13.90 5.18
CA ALA A 144 5.02 13.75 4.81
C ALA A 144 4.09 14.09 5.99
N GLY A 145 4.38 13.59 7.20
CA GLY A 145 3.62 13.91 8.41
C GLY A 145 3.66 15.39 8.75
N LEU A 146 4.83 16.03 8.65
CA LEU A 146 5.00 17.46 8.88
C LEU A 146 4.21 18.29 7.86
N TYR A 147 4.29 17.93 6.57
CA TYR A 147 3.53 18.59 5.51
C TYR A 147 2.02 18.52 5.77
N LEU A 148 1.51 17.32 6.07
CA LEU A 148 0.08 17.13 6.37
C LEU A 148 -0.38 17.91 7.59
N TRP A 149 0.48 18.10 8.59
CA TRP A 149 0.17 18.92 9.75
C TRP A 149 0.16 20.41 9.44
N LEU A 150 1.22 20.92 8.76
CA LEU A 150 1.36 22.35 8.46
C LEU A 150 0.29 22.87 7.50
N TYR A 151 -0.18 22.02 6.59
CA TYR A 151 -1.18 22.39 5.59
C TYR A 151 -2.56 21.76 5.87
N ALA A 152 -2.87 21.48 7.14
CA ALA A 152 -4.20 21.04 7.55
C ALA A 152 -5.21 22.20 7.43
N ASP A 153 -6.25 22.02 6.60
CA ASP A 153 -7.25 23.08 6.35
C ASP A 153 -8.34 23.11 7.43
N VAL A 154 -8.55 22.00 8.12
CA VAL A 154 -9.62 21.85 9.11
C VAL A 154 -9.11 21.13 10.36
N PRO A 155 -9.65 21.42 11.56
CA PRO A 155 -9.24 20.76 12.80
C PRO A 155 -9.41 19.23 12.74
N ALA A 156 -10.42 18.74 12.02
CA ALA A 156 -10.66 17.32 11.83
C ALA A 156 -9.46 16.61 11.17
N ALA A 157 -8.69 17.31 10.32
CA ALA A 157 -7.53 16.75 9.64
C ALA A 157 -6.34 16.45 10.57
N THR A 158 -6.34 16.94 11.81
CA THR A 158 -5.29 16.70 12.82
C THR A 158 -5.82 16.01 14.08
N THR A 159 -7.09 15.58 14.07
CA THR A 159 -7.70 14.89 15.21
C THR A 159 -7.63 13.38 15.01
N PHE A 160 -7.22 12.64 16.04
CA PHE A 160 -7.18 11.19 16.06
C PHE A 160 -8.53 10.64 16.53
N TYR A 161 -9.09 9.72 15.77
CA TYR A 161 -10.40 9.13 16.03
C TYR A 161 -10.30 7.66 16.39
N VAL A 162 -11.05 7.25 17.41
CA VAL A 162 -11.15 5.84 17.80
C VAL A 162 -12.41 5.24 17.17
N PRO A 163 -12.28 4.22 16.29
CA PRO A 163 -13.43 3.55 15.72
C PRO A 163 -14.30 2.94 16.81
N PHE A 164 -15.62 2.84 16.57
CA PHE A 164 -16.65 2.36 17.51
C PHE A 164 -16.97 3.28 18.70
N PHE A 165 -16.16 4.27 19.02
CA PHE A 165 -16.37 5.19 20.16
C PHE A 165 -16.46 6.64 19.66
N LYS A 166 -17.67 7.09 19.32
CA LYS A 166 -17.92 8.44 18.77
C LYS A 166 -17.41 9.60 19.64
N SER A 167 -17.39 9.41 20.96
CA SER A 167 -16.97 10.42 21.92
C SER A 167 -15.46 10.59 22.05
N ILE A 168 -14.67 9.65 21.49
CA ILE A 168 -13.20 9.69 21.62
C ILE A 168 -12.60 10.28 20.35
N ALA A 169 -12.51 11.60 20.34
CA ALA A 169 -11.78 12.38 19.34
C ALA A 169 -10.66 13.15 20.05
N LEU A 170 -9.41 12.82 19.75
CA LEU A 170 -8.25 13.38 20.41
C LEU A 170 -7.57 14.39 19.47
N PRO A 171 -7.73 15.70 19.66
CA PRO A 171 -6.96 16.69 18.92
C PRO A 171 -5.46 16.50 19.20
N LEU A 172 -4.68 16.29 18.15
CA LEU A 172 -3.25 16.06 18.28
C LEU A 172 -2.49 17.37 18.10
N ALA A 173 -1.65 17.71 19.08
CA ALA A 173 -0.63 18.75 18.88
C ALA A 173 0.34 18.29 17.77
N GLY A 174 1.01 19.27 17.12
CA GLY A 174 1.82 19.02 15.92
C GLY A 174 2.79 17.84 16.03
N VAL A 175 3.53 17.76 17.14
CA VAL A 175 4.47 16.64 17.39
C VAL A 175 3.74 15.31 17.48
N GLY A 176 2.60 15.25 18.17
CA GLY A 176 1.81 14.04 18.31
C GLY A 176 1.24 13.58 16.97
N PHE A 177 0.73 14.51 16.15
CA PHE A 177 0.25 14.19 14.80
C PHE A 177 1.37 13.63 13.91
N VAL A 178 2.52 14.34 13.86
CA VAL A 178 3.66 13.92 13.02
C VAL A 178 4.19 12.56 13.47
N ALA A 179 4.23 12.27 14.77
CA ALA A 179 4.65 10.98 15.30
C ALA A 179 3.70 9.85 14.86
N ILE A 180 2.39 10.08 14.95
CA ILE A 180 1.39 9.09 14.49
C ILE A 180 1.50 8.91 12.98
N ALA A 181 1.51 9.98 12.19
CA ALA A 181 1.65 9.90 10.74
C ALA A 181 2.92 9.12 10.34
N TYR A 182 4.05 9.44 10.94
CA TYR A 182 5.30 8.71 10.75
C TYR A 182 5.17 7.22 11.04
N PHE A 183 4.58 6.88 12.20
CA PHE A 183 4.43 5.49 12.61
C PHE A 183 3.55 4.70 11.62
N TRP A 184 2.47 5.29 11.13
CA TRP A 184 1.60 4.64 10.14
C TRP A 184 2.26 4.52 8.77
N ILE A 185 2.91 5.57 8.27
CA ILE A 185 3.57 5.55 6.96
C ILE A 185 4.72 4.55 6.93
N VAL A 186 5.66 4.66 7.87
CA VAL A 186 6.84 3.79 7.93
C VAL A 186 6.49 2.39 8.42
N GLY A 187 5.58 2.29 9.38
CA GLY A 187 5.11 1.01 9.92
C GLY A 187 4.45 0.14 8.86
N PHE A 188 3.46 0.68 8.15
CA PHE A 188 2.78 -0.07 7.07
C PHE A 188 3.69 -0.32 5.87
N SER A 189 4.62 0.59 5.54
CA SER A 189 5.64 0.33 4.52
C SER A 189 6.41 -0.95 4.81
N ASN A 190 6.92 -1.10 6.03
CA ASN A 190 7.66 -2.30 6.43
C ASN A 190 6.75 -3.51 6.65
N ALA A 191 5.50 -3.32 7.07
CA ALA A 191 4.56 -4.41 7.29
C ALA A 191 4.16 -5.10 5.97
N VAL A 192 3.88 -4.32 4.92
CA VAL A 192 3.63 -4.87 3.58
C VAL A 192 4.87 -5.56 3.04
N ASN A 193 6.05 -4.98 3.26
CA ASN A 193 7.32 -5.59 2.82
C ASN A 193 7.61 -6.93 3.53
N LEU A 194 7.31 -7.05 4.82
CA LEU A 194 7.43 -8.32 5.54
C LEU A 194 6.42 -9.38 5.07
N THR A 195 5.27 -8.95 4.57
CA THR A 195 4.22 -9.85 4.05
C THR A 195 4.52 -10.36 2.64
N ASP A 196 5.39 -9.67 1.88
CA ASP A 196 5.76 -10.03 0.50
C ASP A 196 6.76 -11.20 0.45
N GLY A 197 6.41 -12.31 1.11
CA GLY A 197 7.23 -13.52 1.19
C GLY A 197 6.74 -14.69 0.34
N LEU A 198 5.49 -14.67 -0.15
CA LEU A 198 4.89 -15.71 -1.01
C LEU A 198 4.24 -15.08 -2.23
N ASP A 199 4.11 -15.87 -3.30
CA ASP A 199 3.58 -15.45 -4.60
C ASP A 199 2.17 -14.88 -4.48
N GLY A 200 1.99 -13.58 -4.74
CA GLY A 200 0.69 -12.91 -4.67
C GLY A 200 0.16 -12.65 -3.26
N LEU A 201 0.89 -13.03 -2.20
CA LEU A 201 0.40 -12.91 -0.82
C LEU A 201 0.15 -11.45 -0.42
N ALA A 202 1.08 -10.53 -0.70
CA ALA A 202 0.98 -9.13 -0.27
C ALA A 202 0.08 -8.29 -1.18
N ILE A 203 0.07 -8.56 -2.49
CA ILE A 203 -0.61 -7.67 -3.45
C ILE A 203 -2.13 -7.71 -3.31
N MET A 204 -2.75 -8.87 -3.13
CA MET A 204 -4.21 -8.96 -3.01
C MET A 204 -4.75 -8.30 -1.75
N PRO A 205 -4.21 -8.50 -0.54
CA PRO A 205 -4.58 -7.70 0.64
C PRO A 205 -4.38 -6.20 0.43
N THR A 206 -3.31 -5.78 -0.26
CA THR A 206 -3.09 -4.37 -0.61
C THR A 206 -4.21 -3.81 -1.47
N VAL A 207 -4.64 -4.53 -2.51
CA VAL A 207 -5.77 -4.17 -3.38
C VAL A 207 -7.05 -4.03 -2.56
N LEU A 208 -7.36 -5.00 -1.70
CA LEU A 208 -8.55 -4.99 -0.87
C LEU A 208 -8.58 -3.79 0.10
N VAL A 209 -7.47 -3.54 0.78
CA VAL A 209 -7.33 -2.39 1.70
C VAL A 209 -7.40 -1.07 0.94
N ALA A 210 -6.77 -0.96 -0.23
CA ALA A 210 -6.85 0.23 -1.07
C ALA A 210 -8.29 0.51 -1.51
N CYS A 211 -9.05 -0.50 -1.94
CA CYS A 211 -10.47 -0.35 -2.28
C CYS A 211 -11.28 0.19 -1.09
N ALA A 212 -11.06 -0.36 0.10
CA ALA A 212 -11.76 0.09 1.31
C ALA A 212 -11.38 1.52 1.69
N LEU A 213 -10.08 1.86 1.68
CA LEU A 213 -9.62 3.24 1.90
C LEU A 213 -10.18 4.21 0.86
N GLY A 214 -10.38 3.77 -0.39
CA GLY A 214 -11.06 4.55 -1.42
C GLY A 214 -12.51 4.89 -1.05
N VAL A 215 -13.24 3.95 -0.44
CA VAL A 215 -14.59 4.21 0.10
C VAL A 215 -14.55 5.23 1.23
N PHE A 216 -13.60 5.09 2.18
CA PHE A 216 -13.41 6.07 3.25
C PHE A 216 -13.02 7.44 2.72
N ALA A 217 -12.12 7.50 1.73
CA ALA A 217 -11.71 8.76 1.11
C ALA A 217 -12.89 9.47 0.44
N TYR A 218 -13.70 8.74 -0.32
CA TYR A 218 -14.90 9.28 -0.94
C TYR A 218 -15.88 9.81 0.10
N ALA A 219 -16.16 9.05 1.16
CA ALA A 219 -17.09 9.42 2.21
C ALA A 219 -16.58 10.63 3.04
N SER A 220 -15.30 10.64 3.44
CA SER A 220 -14.69 11.73 4.19
C SER A 220 -14.55 13.02 3.38
N GLY A 221 -14.36 12.93 2.08
CA GLY A 221 -14.26 14.07 1.18
C GLY A 221 -15.61 14.73 0.85
N ASN A 222 -16.74 14.07 1.14
CA ASN A 222 -18.07 14.54 0.82
C ASN A 222 -18.81 15.00 2.07
N ALA A 223 -19.26 16.26 2.11
CA ALA A 223 -19.92 16.86 3.28
C ALA A 223 -21.22 16.13 3.68
N VAL A 224 -22.00 15.65 2.70
CA VAL A 224 -23.27 14.94 2.97
C VAL A 224 -23.00 13.56 3.56
N PHE A 225 -22.10 12.80 2.94
CA PHE A 225 -21.77 11.45 3.43
C PHE A 225 -21.02 11.48 4.75
N SER A 226 -20.09 12.39 4.95
CA SER A 226 -19.35 12.52 6.22
C SER A 226 -20.30 12.86 7.37
N SER A 227 -21.23 13.80 7.15
CA SER A 227 -22.26 14.15 8.14
C SER A 227 -23.21 12.99 8.44
N TYR A 228 -23.74 12.32 7.39
CA TYR A 228 -24.64 11.17 7.56
C TYR A 228 -23.98 9.99 8.29
N LEU A 229 -22.74 9.67 7.96
CA LEU A 229 -21.96 8.60 8.56
C LEU A 229 -21.30 9.00 9.89
N GLN A 230 -21.34 10.30 10.23
CA GLN A 230 -20.68 10.86 11.41
C GLN A 230 -19.17 10.54 11.45
N ILE A 231 -18.50 10.62 10.30
CA ILE A 231 -17.06 10.48 10.15
C ILE A 231 -16.41 11.86 9.94
N PRO A 232 -15.10 12.00 10.19
CA PRO A 232 -14.39 13.27 9.96
C PRO A 232 -14.53 13.73 8.52
N GLN A 233 -14.95 14.97 8.32
CA GLN A 233 -14.91 15.59 7.01
C GLN A 233 -13.50 16.15 6.75
N VAL A 234 -12.88 15.70 5.67
CA VAL A 234 -11.58 16.20 5.19
C VAL A 234 -11.75 16.66 3.74
N PRO A 235 -11.98 17.96 3.51
CA PRO A 235 -12.17 18.49 2.16
C PRO A 235 -11.00 18.13 1.24
N GLY A 236 -11.31 17.69 0.03
CA GLY A 236 -10.29 17.26 -0.94
C GLY A 236 -9.82 15.81 -0.80
N ALA A 237 -10.05 15.13 0.32
CA ALA A 237 -9.66 13.73 0.50
C ALA A 237 -10.36 12.79 -0.50
N GLY A 238 -11.53 13.16 -1.01
CA GLY A 238 -12.27 12.37 -2.00
C GLY A 238 -11.48 12.05 -3.27
N GLU A 239 -10.52 12.90 -3.67
CA GLU A 239 -9.66 12.64 -4.84
C GLU A 239 -8.76 11.40 -4.66
N LEU A 240 -8.51 10.97 -3.42
CA LEU A 240 -7.71 9.78 -3.15
C LEU A 240 -8.36 8.49 -3.65
N ILE A 241 -9.69 8.49 -3.94
CA ILE A 241 -10.34 7.35 -4.60
C ILE A 241 -9.69 7.02 -5.94
N ILE A 242 -9.19 8.03 -6.67
CA ILE A 242 -8.50 7.84 -7.94
C ILE A 242 -7.21 7.04 -7.74
N ILE A 243 -6.44 7.37 -6.70
CA ILE A 243 -5.21 6.64 -6.36
C ILE A 243 -5.55 5.22 -5.91
N CYS A 244 -6.53 5.07 -5.03
CA CYS A 244 -6.98 3.75 -4.55
C CYS A 244 -7.45 2.86 -5.70
N ALA A 245 -8.23 3.42 -6.63
CA ALA A 245 -8.71 2.72 -7.82
C ALA A 245 -7.56 2.36 -8.78
N ALA A 246 -6.59 3.27 -8.97
CA ALA A 246 -5.39 2.99 -9.76
C ALA A 246 -4.55 1.86 -9.14
N ILE A 247 -4.40 1.84 -7.81
CA ILE A 247 -3.72 0.75 -7.09
C ILE A 247 -4.48 -0.57 -7.27
N ALA A 248 -5.80 -0.55 -7.20
CA ALA A 248 -6.62 -1.74 -7.41
C ALA A 248 -6.41 -2.31 -8.82
N GLY A 249 -6.49 -1.46 -9.85
CA GLY A 249 -6.26 -1.90 -11.23
C GLY A 249 -4.84 -2.38 -11.47
N ALA A 250 -3.83 -1.62 -11.04
CA ALA A 250 -2.42 -1.99 -11.18
C ALA A 250 -2.08 -3.27 -10.42
N GLY A 251 -2.62 -3.40 -9.19
CA GLY A 251 -2.40 -4.57 -8.35
C GLY A 251 -3.01 -5.84 -8.94
N LEU A 252 -4.23 -5.78 -9.47
CA LEU A 252 -4.86 -6.90 -10.18
C LEU A 252 -4.10 -7.25 -11.47
N GLY A 253 -3.66 -6.23 -12.24
CA GLY A 253 -2.85 -6.46 -13.42
C GLY A 253 -1.47 -7.06 -13.11
N PHE A 254 -0.85 -6.67 -11.99
CA PHE A 254 0.38 -7.28 -11.51
C PHE A 254 0.16 -8.70 -11.01
N LEU A 255 -0.94 -8.95 -10.27
CA LEU A 255 -1.30 -10.27 -9.76
C LEU A 255 -1.43 -11.30 -10.87
N TRP A 256 -1.83 -10.91 -12.08
CA TRP A 256 -1.87 -11.78 -13.25
C TRP A 256 -0.53 -12.48 -13.51
N PHE A 257 0.58 -11.80 -13.22
CA PHE A 257 1.93 -12.34 -13.39
C PHE A 257 2.56 -12.82 -12.08
N ASN A 258 2.07 -12.38 -10.93
CA ASN A 258 2.63 -12.70 -9.62
C ASN A 258 1.86 -13.81 -8.88
N THR A 259 0.75 -14.33 -9.45
CA THR A 259 0.05 -15.50 -8.89
C THR A 259 0.93 -16.75 -8.94
N TYR A 260 0.72 -17.65 -7.99
CA TYR A 260 1.50 -18.89 -7.89
C TYR A 260 1.29 -19.80 -9.11
N PRO A 261 2.36 -20.34 -9.77
CA PRO A 261 3.77 -19.97 -9.57
C PRO A 261 4.12 -18.64 -10.26
N ALA A 262 4.77 -17.74 -9.52
CA ALA A 262 4.99 -16.37 -9.98
C ALA A 262 5.99 -16.27 -11.14
N MET A 263 5.64 -15.46 -12.13
CA MET A 263 6.50 -15.09 -13.26
C MET A 263 7.43 -13.91 -12.89
N VAL A 264 7.10 -13.14 -11.85
CA VAL A 264 7.84 -11.98 -11.36
C VAL A 264 7.51 -11.71 -9.90
N PHE A 265 8.50 -11.35 -9.09
CA PHE A 265 8.31 -10.92 -7.71
C PHE A 265 8.17 -9.40 -7.63
N MET A 266 7.39 -8.92 -6.64
CA MET A 266 7.14 -7.51 -6.44
C MET A 266 8.43 -6.76 -6.04
N GLY A 267 9.17 -7.31 -5.09
CA GLY A 267 10.38 -6.72 -4.54
C GLY A 267 10.11 -5.54 -3.60
N ASP A 268 11.19 -5.05 -3.01
CA ASP A 268 11.14 -3.94 -2.04
C ASP A 268 10.59 -2.66 -2.68
N ILE A 269 10.81 -2.44 -3.99
CA ILE A 269 10.29 -1.29 -4.73
C ILE A 269 8.77 -1.19 -4.65
N GLY A 270 8.04 -2.29 -4.83
CA GLY A 270 6.58 -2.30 -4.75
C GLY A 270 6.08 -2.33 -3.32
N ALA A 271 6.63 -3.25 -2.52
CA ALA A 271 6.13 -3.52 -1.17
C ALA A 271 6.25 -2.30 -0.24
N LEU A 272 7.43 -1.62 -0.23
CA LEU A 272 7.62 -0.42 0.58
C LEU A 272 6.73 0.74 0.15
N ALA A 273 6.62 0.96 -1.16
CA ALA A 273 5.81 2.04 -1.69
C ALA A 273 4.33 1.86 -1.39
N LEU A 274 3.79 0.67 -1.68
CA LEU A 274 2.37 0.39 -1.45
C LEU A 274 1.99 0.48 0.02
N GLY A 275 2.80 -0.08 0.92
CA GLY A 275 2.56 0.03 2.35
C GLY A 275 2.58 1.48 2.85
N ALA A 276 3.55 2.29 2.40
CA ALA A 276 3.64 3.71 2.73
C ALA A 276 2.42 4.49 2.21
N VAL A 277 1.95 4.18 1.00
CA VAL A 277 0.74 4.78 0.42
C VAL A 277 -0.50 4.47 1.25
N LEU A 278 -0.71 3.20 1.62
CA LEU A 278 -1.85 2.82 2.48
C LEU A 278 -1.82 3.57 3.81
N GLY A 279 -0.64 3.63 4.47
CA GLY A 279 -0.45 4.40 5.70
C GLY A 279 -0.75 5.89 5.52
N THR A 280 -0.26 6.48 4.43
CA THR A 280 -0.48 7.92 4.13
C THR A 280 -1.96 8.22 3.89
N ILE A 281 -2.66 7.40 3.09
CA ILE A 281 -4.10 7.58 2.82
C ILE A 281 -4.88 7.47 4.12
N ALA A 282 -4.60 6.46 4.96
CA ALA A 282 -5.29 6.29 6.24
C ALA A 282 -5.12 7.49 7.18
N VAL A 283 -3.91 8.08 7.22
CA VAL A 283 -3.63 9.31 7.97
C VAL A 283 -4.44 10.48 7.41
N ILE A 284 -4.53 10.65 6.09
CA ILE A 284 -5.29 11.74 5.48
C ILE A 284 -6.78 11.61 5.77
N VAL A 285 -7.35 10.41 5.61
CA VAL A 285 -8.79 10.16 5.84
C VAL A 285 -9.15 9.90 7.31
N ARG A 286 -8.19 10.01 8.23
CA ARG A 286 -8.35 9.82 9.69
C ARG A 286 -8.89 8.44 10.07
N GLN A 287 -8.39 7.42 9.38
CA GLN A 287 -8.78 6.01 9.60
C GLN A 287 -7.58 5.15 10.01
N GLU A 288 -6.72 5.69 10.84
CA GLU A 288 -5.49 5.06 11.28
C GLU A 288 -5.75 3.71 11.96
N LEU A 289 -6.62 3.68 12.95
CA LEU A 289 -6.97 2.45 13.66
C LEU A 289 -7.79 1.48 12.80
N VAL A 290 -8.62 2.01 11.91
CA VAL A 290 -9.37 1.17 10.97
C VAL A 290 -8.42 0.47 9.99
N LEU A 291 -7.33 1.15 9.57
CA LEU A 291 -6.30 0.53 8.75
C LEU A 291 -5.61 -0.65 9.49
N VAL A 292 -5.41 -0.55 10.81
CA VAL A 292 -4.87 -1.68 11.61
C VAL A 292 -5.78 -2.90 11.53
N VAL A 293 -7.10 -2.68 11.52
CA VAL A 293 -8.09 -3.77 11.35
C VAL A 293 -8.09 -4.30 9.92
N MET A 294 -8.29 -3.43 8.93
CA MET A 294 -8.36 -3.81 7.51
C MET A 294 -7.06 -4.45 7.01
N GLY A 295 -5.93 -3.90 7.44
CA GLY A 295 -4.59 -4.40 7.14
C GLY A 295 -4.08 -5.43 8.15
N GLY A 296 -4.96 -6.10 8.89
CA GLY A 296 -4.60 -6.98 10.01
C GLY A 296 -3.66 -8.13 9.60
N ILE A 297 -3.68 -8.58 8.35
CA ILE A 297 -2.69 -9.54 7.85
C ILE A 297 -1.28 -8.94 7.93
N PHE A 298 -1.07 -7.71 7.44
CA PHE A 298 0.22 -7.02 7.53
C PHE A 298 0.67 -6.83 8.98
N VAL A 299 -0.30 -6.51 9.85
CA VAL A 299 -0.06 -6.32 11.28
C VAL A 299 0.35 -7.64 11.94
N ILE A 300 -0.36 -8.73 11.68
CA ILE A 300 -0.07 -10.06 12.26
C ILE A 300 1.29 -10.58 11.78
N GLU A 301 1.62 -10.39 10.49
CA GLU A 301 2.94 -10.74 9.94
C GLU A 301 4.05 -9.99 10.69
N THR A 302 3.91 -8.68 10.84
CA THR A 302 4.87 -7.84 11.56
C THR A 302 4.98 -8.22 13.03
N LEU A 303 3.85 -8.37 13.72
CA LEU A 303 3.83 -8.77 15.13
C LEU A 303 4.46 -10.15 15.33
N SER A 304 4.28 -11.08 14.41
CA SER A 304 4.91 -12.41 14.50
C SER A 304 6.44 -12.31 14.50
N VAL A 305 7.00 -11.41 13.69
CA VAL A 305 8.45 -11.14 13.66
C VAL A 305 8.90 -10.49 14.96
N MET A 306 8.18 -9.47 15.43
CA MET A 306 8.52 -8.76 16.68
C MET A 306 8.50 -9.71 17.89
N ILE A 307 7.46 -10.53 18.02
CA ILE A 307 7.32 -11.53 19.09
C ILE A 307 8.45 -12.56 19.01
N GLN A 308 8.75 -13.08 17.82
CA GLN A 308 9.81 -14.04 17.60
C GLN A 308 11.16 -13.49 18.01
N VAL A 309 11.50 -12.27 17.58
CA VAL A 309 12.78 -11.63 17.90
C VAL A 309 12.88 -11.33 19.40
N ALA A 310 11.82 -10.80 20.00
CA ALA A 310 11.77 -10.51 21.42
C ALA A 310 11.95 -11.79 22.27
N SER A 311 11.18 -12.84 21.97
CA SER A 311 11.29 -14.12 22.67
C SER A 311 12.68 -14.71 22.54
N PHE A 312 13.24 -14.74 21.32
CA PHE A 312 14.57 -15.30 21.11
C PHE A 312 15.68 -14.54 21.85
N LYS A 313 15.60 -13.20 21.88
CA LYS A 313 16.56 -12.37 22.61
C LYS A 313 16.43 -12.50 24.13
N LEU A 314 15.20 -12.67 24.65
CA LEU A 314 14.95 -12.73 26.11
C LEU A 314 15.09 -14.13 26.67
N THR A 315 14.70 -15.16 25.93
CA THR A 315 14.59 -16.55 26.44
C THR A 315 15.42 -17.58 25.69
N GLY A 316 16.03 -17.22 24.54
CA GLY A 316 16.72 -18.15 23.66
C GLY A 316 15.78 -19.11 22.90
N LYS A 317 14.45 -18.99 23.10
CA LYS A 317 13.46 -19.91 22.50
C LYS A 317 12.65 -19.24 21.38
N ARG A 318 12.30 -20.04 20.36
CA ARG A 318 11.42 -19.62 19.27
C ARG A 318 9.96 -19.85 19.66
N VAL A 319 9.08 -18.87 19.44
CA VAL A 319 7.62 -19.00 19.57
C VAL A 319 7.04 -19.68 18.33
N PHE A 320 7.42 -19.21 17.16
CA PHE A 320 7.00 -19.76 15.88
C PHE A 320 8.11 -20.63 15.28
N ARG A 321 7.76 -21.61 14.43
CA ARG A 321 8.75 -22.40 13.68
C ARG A 321 9.66 -21.49 12.85
N MET A 322 9.05 -20.48 12.23
CA MET A 322 9.72 -19.40 11.50
C MET A 322 8.80 -18.16 11.52
N ALA A 323 9.36 -16.97 11.41
CA ALA A 323 8.66 -15.71 11.24
C ALA A 323 9.21 -15.03 9.97
N PRO A 324 8.40 -14.30 9.20
CA PRO A 324 6.96 -13.99 9.40
C PRO A 324 6.03 -15.24 9.43
N ILE A 325 4.78 -15.06 9.89
CA ILE A 325 3.90 -16.20 10.25
C ILE A 325 3.48 -17.07 9.06
N HIS A 326 3.49 -16.58 7.83
CA HIS A 326 3.24 -17.40 6.64
C HIS A 326 4.24 -18.57 6.55
N HIS A 327 5.53 -18.35 6.83
CA HIS A 327 6.53 -19.40 6.85
C HIS A 327 6.30 -20.45 7.96
N HIS A 328 5.68 -20.05 9.07
CA HIS A 328 5.29 -21.00 10.10
C HIS A 328 4.29 -22.02 9.58
N PHE A 329 3.32 -21.60 8.75
CA PHE A 329 2.34 -22.49 8.16
C PHE A 329 2.95 -23.39 7.06
N GLU A 330 3.88 -22.87 6.25
CA GLU A 330 4.63 -23.69 5.29
C GLU A 330 5.41 -24.80 6.01
N LEU A 331 6.12 -24.46 7.09
CA LEU A 331 6.87 -25.45 7.91
C LEU A 331 5.97 -26.39 8.71
N LYS A 332 4.65 -26.11 8.79
CA LYS A 332 3.63 -27.06 9.24
C LYS A 332 3.16 -28.02 8.15
N GLY A 333 3.65 -27.88 6.91
CA GLY A 333 3.30 -28.72 5.76
C GLY A 333 2.09 -28.22 4.96
N TRP A 334 1.71 -26.94 5.12
CA TRP A 334 0.68 -26.37 4.25
C TRP A 334 1.31 -25.98 2.91
N PRO A 335 0.72 -26.41 1.78
CA PRO A 335 1.20 -25.95 0.48
C PRO A 335 0.98 -24.44 0.33
N GLU A 336 1.91 -23.77 -0.33
CA GLU A 336 1.94 -22.31 -0.49
C GLU A 336 0.60 -21.73 -0.99
N PRO A 337 -0.07 -22.26 -2.04
CA PRO A 337 -1.36 -21.71 -2.50
C PRO A 337 -2.45 -21.74 -1.42
N ARG A 338 -2.40 -22.72 -0.52
CA ARG A 338 -3.36 -22.80 0.60
C ARG A 338 -3.15 -21.70 1.61
N VAL A 339 -1.89 -21.37 1.91
CA VAL A 339 -1.55 -20.25 2.81
C VAL A 339 -2.06 -18.95 2.18
N ILE A 340 -1.70 -18.69 0.92
CA ILE A 340 -2.05 -17.48 0.17
C ILE A 340 -3.57 -17.24 0.17
N VAL A 341 -4.35 -18.24 -0.30
CA VAL A 341 -5.80 -18.08 -0.42
C VAL A 341 -6.47 -17.87 0.94
N ARG A 342 -6.02 -18.56 2.00
CA ARG A 342 -6.56 -18.38 3.34
C ARG A 342 -6.28 -16.96 3.88
N PHE A 343 -5.09 -16.42 3.63
CA PHE A 343 -4.75 -15.06 4.02
C PHE A 343 -5.58 -14.03 3.24
N TRP A 344 -5.86 -14.27 1.96
CA TRP A 344 -6.78 -13.43 1.19
C TRP A 344 -8.20 -13.44 1.77
N ILE A 345 -8.72 -14.63 2.14
CA ILE A 345 -10.05 -14.76 2.78
C ILE A 345 -10.08 -13.99 4.10
N ILE A 346 -9.04 -14.12 4.94
CA ILE A 346 -8.94 -13.36 6.19
C ILE A 346 -8.90 -11.86 5.89
N SER A 347 -8.14 -11.42 4.88
CA SER A 347 -8.09 -10.01 4.48
C SER A 347 -9.46 -9.49 4.05
N VAL A 348 -10.26 -10.27 3.30
CA VAL A 348 -11.64 -9.89 2.95
C VAL A 348 -12.48 -9.71 4.20
N ILE A 349 -12.42 -10.64 5.15
CA ILE A 349 -13.17 -10.55 6.41
C ILE A 349 -12.76 -9.28 7.19
N LEU A 350 -11.47 -9.02 7.33
CA LEU A 350 -10.96 -7.87 8.06
C LEU A 350 -11.33 -6.53 7.39
N VAL A 351 -11.31 -6.48 6.07
CA VAL A 351 -11.76 -5.33 5.29
C VAL A 351 -13.25 -5.08 5.48
N LEU A 352 -14.08 -6.12 5.47
CA LEU A 352 -15.51 -5.99 5.74
C LEU A 352 -15.80 -5.50 7.17
N VAL A 353 -15.03 -6.01 8.17
CA VAL A 353 -15.10 -5.51 9.55
C VAL A 353 -14.70 -4.03 9.61
N GLY A 354 -13.63 -3.63 8.92
CA GLY A 354 -13.23 -2.22 8.85
C GLY A 354 -14.30 -1.34 8.19
N LEU A 355 -14.88 -1.78 7.06
CA LEU A 355 -15.97 -1.05 6.40
C LEU A 355 -17.22 -0.95 7.26
N ALA A 356 -17.53 -1.94 8.09
CA ALA A 356 -18.65 -1.88 9.02
C ALA A 356 -18.53 -0.70 10.00
N THR A 357 -17.29 -0.25 10.32
CA THR A 357 -17.07 0.92 11.18
C THR A 357 -17.60 2.22 10.59
N LEU A 358 -17.85 2.31 9.28
CA LEU A 358 -18.45 3.50 8.65
C LEU A 358 -19.78 3.89 9.29
N LYS A 359 -20.58 2.92 9.73
CA LYS A 359 -21.91 3.19 10.30
C LYS A 359 -21.99 2.93 11.81
N VAL A 360 -21.12 2.09 12.36
CA VAL A 360 -21.10 1.71 13.78
C VAL A 360 -20.27 2.70 14.60
N ARG A 361 -20.56 3.99 14.46
CA ARG A 361 -19.92 5.04 15.29
C ARG A 361 -20.95 5.70 16.19
#